data_a0ed9e5df60b6ef3adf75b6236eba51c
#
_entry.id   a0ed9e5df60b6ef3adf75b6236eba51c
#
_cell.length_a   1.000
_cell.length_b   1.000
_cell.length_c   1.000
_cell.angle_alpha   90.00
_cell.angle_beta   90.00
_cell.angle_gamma   90.00
#
_symmetry.space_group_name_H-M   'P 1'
#
loop_
_entity.id
_entity.type
_entity.pdbx_description
1 polymer ?
#
loop_
_entity_poly.entity_id
_entity_poly.type
_entity_poly.pdbx_seq_one_letter_code
_entity_poly.pdbx_strand_id
1 'polypeptide(L)'
;TDRSRGLGDVYKRQSYGRIKMAVISELIRTEENGKLSFGDYTLAAKAKLDNFEKDGDIYKVKTFKEITKLERNGLFVYESVPGTAVMDFEETADTVTFTVEGPEDAQITLGLEEETEYEIDIAGAVAGTMKTNLGGKLSLSVELEGVDSVDIKVSRK
;
A
#
# COMPACT_ATOMS: atom_id res chain seq x y z
N THR A 1 14.22 -1.68 20.55
CA THR A 1 14.01 -1.11 20.97
C THR A 1 14.43 -0.63 21.06
N ASP A 2 14.30 -0.78 20.31
CA ASP A 2 14.25 -0.06 20.43
C ASP A 2 14.47 0.39 20.16
N ARG A 3 14.24 0.35 19.54
CA ARG A 3 14.10 1.03 19.32
C ARG A 3 14.03 1.42 19.12
N SER A 4 14.43 1.21 18.68
CA SER A 4 14.15 1.76 18.61
C SER A 4 14.54 2.07 18.40
N ARG A 5 14.43 1.90 18.07
CA ARG A 5 14.46 2.26 17.97
C ARG A 5 14.06 2.49 17.86
N GLY A 6 14.57 2.01 17.46
CA GLY A 6 13.91 2.25 17.43
C GLY A 6 14.03 2.30 17.22
N LEU A 7 13.88 2.25 16.70
CA LEU A 7 13.63 2.26 16.73
C LEU A 7 13.60 2.25 16.75
N GLY A 8 13.99 1.82 16.27
CA GLY A 8 13.49 1.78 16.40
C GLY A 8 13.60 1.62 16.46
N ASP A 9 13.60 1.92 15.54
CA ASP A 9 13.35 1.89 15.98
C ASP A 9 13.08 1.77 16.08
N VAL A 10 12.86 1.38 15.22
CA VAL A 10 12.17 1.50 15.53
C VAL A 10 12.21 1.42 15.50
N TYR A 11 12.58 1.17 14.93
CA TYR A 11 12.40 1.38 15.18
C TYR A 11 12.35 1.07 15.30
N LYS A 12 12.31 0.50 14.48
CA LYS A 12 12.17 0.57 14.79
C LYS A 12 12.22 0.11 15.27
N ARG A 13 12.56 -0.31 14.63
CA ARG A 13 12.43 -0.40 15.26
C ARG A 13 12.89 -1.29 15.61
N GLN A 14 13.06 -2.03 15.19
CA GLN A 14 13.44 -2.77 15.63
C GLN A 14 13.79 -3.72 15.34
N SER A 15 14.52 -4.12 14.56
CA SER A 15 14.50 -5.17 14.22
C SER A 15 14.62 -6.45 14.85
N TYR A 16 15.04 -6.86 15.61
CA TYR A 16 14.97 -8.11 16.28
C TYR A 16 13.59 -8.68 16.14
N GLY A 17 13.37 -9.86 15.71
CA GLY A 17 12.07 -10.46 15.67
C GLY A 17 10.93 -9.46 15.75
N ARG A 18 11.10 -8.36 15.08
CA ARG A 18 10.11 -7.29 15.15
C ARG A 18 8.77 -7.77 14.65
N ILE A 19 7.76 -7.51 15.44
CA ILE A 19 6.40 -7.85 15.06
C ILE A 19 5.86 -6.80 14.10
N LYS A 20 5.30 -7.23 12.98
CA LYS A 20 4.67 -6.32 12.04
C LYS A 20 3.27 -6.00 12.56
N MET A 21 3.08 -4.77 13.01
CA MET A 21 1.83 -4.36 13.64
C MET A 21 1.30 -3.04 13.07
N ALA A 22 1.77 -2.63 11.89
CA ALA A 22 1.38 -1.36 11.32
C ALA A 22 0.06 -1.45 10.55
N VAL A 23 -0.78 -2.43 10.87
CA VAL A 23 -2.08 -2.57 10.22
C VAL A 23 -3.01 -1.43 10.63
N ILE A 24 -3.99 -1.17 9.79
CA ILE A 24 -4.95 -0.10 9.99
C ILE A 24 -6.22 -0.73 10.58
N SER A 25 -6.34 -0.66 11.90
CA SER A 25 -7.45 -1.34 12.59
C SER A 25 -8.81 -0.77 12.22
N GLU A 26 -8.86 0.49 11.81
CA GLU A 26 -10.09 1.11 11.33
C GLU A 26 -10.43 0.70 9.88
N LEU A 27 -9.58 -0.11 9.26
CA LEU A 27 -9.60 -0.55 7.87
C LEU A 27 -9.15 0.55 6.90
N ILE A 28 -9.46 1.80 7.16
CA ILE A 28 -9.05 2.95 6.34
C ILE A 28 -9.13 4.20 7.21
N ARG A 29 -8.16 5.11 7.05
CA ARG A 29 -8.18 6.39 7.76
C ARG A 29 -7.38 7.44 6.99
N THR A 30 -7.69 8.71 7.26
CA THR A 30 -6.90 9.83 6.76
C THR A 30 -5.87 10.19 7.82
N GLU A 31 -4.60 10.26 7.43
CA GLU A 31 -3.53 10.60 8.35
C GLU A 31 -3.46 12.11 8.58
N GLU A 32 -2.71 12.53 9.59
CA GLU A 32 -2.57 13.95 9.89
C GLU A 32 -1.95 14.73 8.73
N ASN A 33 -1.10 14.08 7.94
CA ASN A 33 -0.47 14.70 6.78
C ASN A 33 -1.39 14.74 5.55
N GLY A 34 -2.65 14.32 5.70
CA GLY A 34 -3.61 14.35 4.61
C GLY A 34 -3.57 13.13 3.70
N LYS A 35 -2.66 12.19 3.96
CA LYS A 35 -2.55 10.98 3.14
C LYS A 35 -3.46 9.89 3.68
N LEU A 36 -3.63 8.84 2.89
CA LEU A 36 -4.57 7.77 3.19
C LEU A 36 -3.80 6.53 3.63
N SER A 37 -4.31 5.86 4.68
CA SER A 37 -3.77 4.57 5.10
C SER A 37 -4.90 3.56 5.19
N PHE A 38 -4.63 2.31 4.79
CA PHE A 38 -5.68 1.30 4.75
C PHE A 38 -5.09 -0.10 4.78
N GLY A 39 -5.93 -1.06 5.16
CA GLY A 39 -5.60 -2.48 5.07
C GLY A 39 -5.24 -3.10 6.40
N ASP A 40 -5.80 -4.30 6.66
CA ASP A 40 -5.48 -5.09 7.84
C ASP A 40 -5.37 -6.55 7.43
N TYR A 41 -4.15 -6.99 7.20
CA TYR A 41 -3.88 -8.37 6.76
C TYR A 41 -3.92 -9.39 7.90
N THR A 42 -4.10 -8.93 9.13
CA THR A 42 -4.15 -9.85 10.28
C THR A 42 -5.53 -10.48 10.45
N LEU A 43 -6.54 -9.96 9.77
CA LEU A 43 -7.90 -10.46 9.92
C LEU A 43 -8.05 -11.81 9.23
N ALA A 44 -8.67 -12.77 9.93
CA ALA A 44 -8.91 -14.10 9.38
C ALA A 44 -10.08 -14.08 8.40
N ALA A 45 -11.05 -13.19 8.61
CA ALA A 45 -12.23 -13.09 7.78
C ALA A 45 -12.30 -11.72 7.11
N LYS A 46 -12.86 -11.71 5.92
CA LYS A 46 -12.97 -10.49 5.10
C LYS A 46 -13.75 -9.40 5.81
N ALA A 47 -13.20 -8.19 5.84
CA ALA A 47 -13.85 -7.01 6.38
C ALA A 47 -13.95 -5.96 5.28
N LYS A 48 -15.03 -5.19 5.31
CA LYS A 48 -15.28 -4.15 4.32
C LYS A 48 -15.74 -2.87 5.01
N LEU A 49 -15.41 -1.75 4.42
CA LEU A 49 -15.91 -0.45 4.85
C LEU A 49 -16.18 0.38 3.61
N ASP A 50 -17.41 0.86 3.47
CA ASP A 50 -17.86 1.66 2.34
C ASP A 50 -18.03 3.12 2.75
N ASN A 51 -18.12 3.99 1.76
CA ASN A 51 -18.51 5.39 1.95
C ASN A 51 -17.56 6.18 2.84
N PHE A 52 -16.27 5.86 2.77
CA PHE A 52 -15.25 6.63 3.47
C PHE A 52 -14.91 7.86 2.62
N GLU A 53 -15.14 9.06 3.17
CA GLU A 53 -14.94 10.30 2.44
C GLU A 53 -13.61 10.95 2.74
N LYS A 54 -12.92 11.39 1.69
CA LYS A 54 -11.68 12.13 1.81
C LYS A 54 -11.52 13.02 0.57
N ASP A 55 -11.37 14.32 0.80
CA ASP A 55 -11.11 15.31 -0.27
C ASP A 55 -12.13 15.24 -1.41
N GLY A 56 -13.39 15.01 -1.06
CA GLY A 56 -14.46 14.96 -2.06
C GLY A 56 -14.63 13.62 -2.76
N ASP A 57 -13.78 12.66 -2.47
CA ASP A 57 -13.88 11.30 -3.03
C ASP A 57 -14.44 10.33 -2.02
N ILE A 58 -15.04 9.26 -2.52
CA ILE A 58 -15.65 8.22 -1.69
C ILE A 58 -14.89 6.93 -1.91
N TYR A 59 -14.34 6.37 -0.82
CA TYR A 59 -13.50 5.18 -0.86
C TYR A 59 -14.23 3.98 -0.29
N LYS A 60 -13.85 2.80 -0.80
CA LYS A 60 -14.31 1.51 -0.30
C LYS A 60 -13.09 0.62 -0.15
N VAL A 61 -12.96 -0.02 1.01
CA VAL A 61 -11.87 -0.95 1.27
C VAL A 61 -12.42 -2.32 1.59
N LYS A 62 -11.71 -3.35 1.13
CA LYS A 62 -11.95 -4.74 1.49
C LYS A 62 -10.59 -5.32 1.85
N THR A 63 -10.48 -5.93 3.04
CA THR A 63 -9.18 -6.40 3.49
C THR A 63 -9.31 -7.58 4.44
N PHE A 64 -8.39 -8.51 4.34
CA PHE A 64 -8.16 -9.58 5.29
C PHE A 64 -6.86 -10.28 4.86
N LYS A 65 -6.55 -11.44 5.44
CA LYS A 65 -5.26 -12.09 5.21
C LYS A 65 -4.98 -12.41 3.75
N GLU A 66 -6.01 -12.62 2.93
CA GLU A 66 -5.83 -13.07 1.56
C GLU A 66 -5.81 -11.96 0.52
N ILE A 67 -6.38 -10.80 0.84
CA ILE A 67 -6.44 -9.71 -0.13
C ILE A 67 -6.66 -8.36 0.58
N THR A 68 -6.10 -7.31 0.01
CA THR A 68 -6.44 -5.94 0.37
C THR A 68 -6.77 -5.21 -0.93
N LYS A 69 -7.93 -4.57 -0.97
CA LYS A 69 -8.39 -3.88 -2.19
C LYS A 69 -8.99 -2.54 -1.84
N LEU A 70 -8.65 -1.52 -2.61
CA LEU A 70 -9.18 -0.17 -2.44
C LEU A 70 -9.81 0.31 -3.74
N GLU A 71 -11.00 0.93 -3.62
CA GLU A 71 -11.69 1.59 -4.73
C GLU A 71 -11.96 3.04 -4.35
N ARG A 72 -11.89 3.93 -5.34
CA ARG A 72 -12.24 5.33 -5.18
C ARG A 72 -13.31 5.66 -6.20
N ASN A 73 -14.47 6.15 -5.71
CA ASN A 73 -15.61 6.48 -6.57
C ASN A 73 -16.01 5.30 -7.47
N GLY A 74 -15.91 4.09 -6.92
CA GLY A 74 -16.26 2.88 -7.65
C GLY A 74 -15.20 2.38 -8.62
N LEU A 75 -14.04 3.05 -8.69
CA LEU A 75 -12.97 2.67 -9.61
C LEU A 75 -11.82 2.03 -8.87
N PHE A 76 -11.19 1.07 -9.52
CA PHE A 76 -10.06 0.32 -8.97
C PHE A 76 -8.87 1.25 -8.71
N VAL A 77 -8.28 1.15 -7.51
CA VAL A 77 -7.10 1.93 -7.13
C VAL A 77 -5.93 1.03 -6.76
N TYR A 78 -6.17 0.03 -5.89
CA TYR A 78 -5.10 -0.80 -5.33
C TYR A 78 -5.63 -2.19 -5.02
N GLU A 79 -4.79 -3.19 -5.26
CA GLU A 79 -5.10 -4.56 -4.82
C GLU A 79 -3.79 -5.27 -4.52
N SER A 80 -3.77 -6.03 -3.43
CA SER A 80 -2.64 -6.90 -3.12
C SER A 80 -3.11 -8.32 -2.82
N VAL A 81 -2.31 -9.30 -3.22
CA VAL A 81 -2.53 -10.70 -2.92
C VAL A 81 -1.18 -11.27 -2.49
N PRO A 82 -1.05 -11.79 -1.26
CA PRO A 82 -2.03 -11.76 -0.18
C PRO A 82 -2.25 -10.35 0.39
N GLY A 83 -3.00 -10.25 1.46
CA GLY A 83 -3.34 -8.96 2.06
C GLY A 83 -2.14 -8.22 2.57
N THR A 84 -2.23 -6.89 2.55
CA THR A 84 -1.18 -5.99 3.04
C THR A 84 -1.82 -4.84 3.80
N ALA A 85 -0.97 -4.06 4.46
CA ALA A 85 -1.34 -2.77 5.02
C ALA A 85 -0.56 -1.70 4.25
N VAL A 86 -1.24 -0.60 3.93
CA VAL A 86 -0.66 0.48 3.13
C VAL A 86 -0.75 1.76 3.95
N MET A 87 0.38 2.44 4.10
CA MET A 87 0.49 3.67 4.86
C MET A 87 0.87 4.83 3.95
N ASP A 88 0.28 5.99 4.22
CA ASP A 88 0.63 7.25 3.55
C ASP A 88 0.50 7.17 2.04
N PHE A 89 -0.60 6.58 1.58
CA PHE A 89 -0.91 6.50 0.15
C PHE A 89 -1.27 7.88 -0.37
N GLU A 90 -0.54 8.32 -1.39
CA GLU A 90 -0.78 9.62 -2.00
C GLU A 90 -0.68 9.50 -3.51
N GLU A 91 -1.66 10.05 -4.20
CA GLU A 91 -1.71 10.03 -5.66
C GLU A 91 -1.81 11.45 -6.17
N THR A 92 -0.89 11.81 -7.08
CA THR A 92 -0.94 13.08 -7.80
C THR A 92 -1.20 12.77 -9.28
N ALA A 93 -1.21 13.81 -10.13
CA ALA A 93 -1.40 13.59 -11.57
C ALA A 93 -0.30 12.69 -12.15
N ASP A 94 0.89 12.71 -11.58
CA ASP A 94 2.06 12.05 -12.16
C ASP A 94 2.67 10.96 -11.29
N THR A 95 2.30 10.87 -10.01
CA THR A 95 2.96 9.94 -9.09
C THR A 95 1.97 9.25 -8.18
N VAL A 96 2.37 8.04 -7.73
CA VAL A 96 1.72 7.33 -6.64
C VAL A 96 2.82 6.91 -5.69
N THR A 97 2.68 7.26 -4.41
CA THR A 97 3.66 6.89 -3.39
C THR A 97 2.94 6.28 -2.20
N PHE A 98 3.57 5.28 -1.60
CA PHE A 98 3.03 4.66 -0.39
C PHE A 98 4.09 3.77 0.25
N THR A 99 3.84 3.40 1.50
CA THR A 99 4.62 2.41 2.22
C THR A 99 3.73 1.19 2.41
N VAL A 100 4.26 0.00 2.16
CA VAL A 100 3.48 -1.22 2.24
C VAL A 100 4.15 -2.20 3.20
N GLU A 101 3.32 -2.93 3.95
CA GLU A 101 3.76 -3.95 4.89
C GLU A 101 2.88 -5.18 4.73
N GLY A 102 3.49 -6.36 4.85
CA GLY A 102 2.74 -7.61 4.79
C GLY A 102 3.55 -8.76 5.34
N PRO A 103 2.90 -9.91 5.58
CA PRO A 103 3.58 -11.08 6.15
C PRO A 103 4.35 -11.88 5.12
N GLU A 104 4.03 -11.70 3.84
CA GLU A 104 4.62 -12.46 2.74
C GLU A 104 4.84 -11.55 1.55
N ASP A 105 5.65 -12.02 0.62
CA ASP A 105 5.81 -11.34 -0.66
C ASP A 105 4.45 -11.24 -1.34
N ALA A 106 4.20 -10.12 -1.98
CA ALA A 106 2.88 -9.82 -2.50
C ALA A 106 2.93 -9.33 -3.94
N GLN A 107 1.86 -9.64 -4.66
CA GLN A 107 1.61 -9.08 -5.98
C GLN A 107 0.70 -7.89 -5.78
N ILE A 108 1.16 -6.70 -6.18
CA ILE A 108 0.41 -5.46 -5.99
C ILE A 108 0.01 -4.93 -7.36
N THR A 109 -1.27 -4.62 -7.52
CA THR A 109 -1.79 -4.06 -8.76
C THR A 109 -2.34 -2.67 -8.48
N LEU A 110 -1.94 -1.70 -9.30
CA LEU A 110 -2.38 -0.30 -9.18
C LEU A 110 -3.27 0.07 -10.36
N GLY A 111 -4.27 0.92 -10.10
CA GLY A 111 -5.11 1.49 -11.14
C GLY A 111 -4.60 2.87 -11.50
N LEU A 112 -4.07 3.01 -12.70
CA LEU A 112 -3.42 4.22 -13.17
C LEU A 112 -3.99 4.61 -14.54
N GLU A 113 -3.33 5.53 -15.22
CA GLU A 113 -3.73 5.94 -16.57
C GLU A 113 -3.48 4.79 -17.55
N GLU A 114 -4.38 4.58 -18.50
CA GLU A 114 -4.25 3.47 -19.45
C GLU A 114 -3.12 3.70 -20.44
N GLU A 115 -2.46 2.62 -20.86
CA GLU A 115 -1.42 2.61 -21.89
C GLU A 115 -0.36 3.68 -21.69
N THR A 116 0.09 3.85 -20.44
CA THR A 116 1.02 4.89 -20.06
C THR A 116 2.25 4.25 -19.40
N GLU A 117 3.43 4.81 -19.67
CA GLU A 117 4.67 4.30 -19.08
C GLU A 117 4.96 4.96 -17.76
N TYR A 118 5.40 4.14 -16.80
CA TYR A 118 5.74 4.59 -15.46
C TYR A 118 7.09 4.04 -15.05
N GLU A 119 7.85 4.86 -14.33
CA GLU A 119 9.09 4.41 -13.68
C GLU A 119 8.75 3.92 -12.28
N ILE A 120 9.31 2.79 -11.90
CA ILE A 120 9.00 2.12 -10.63
C ILE A 120 10.22 2.20 -9.72
N ASP A 121 10.05 2.79 -8.53
CA ASP A 121 11.06 2.78 -7.48
C ASP A 121 10.57 1.90 -6.34
N ILE A 122 11.41 0.97 -5.91
CA ILE A 122 11.11 0.09 -4.78
C ILE A 122 12.24 0.26 -3.78
N ALA A 123 11.89 0.65 -2.56
CA ALA A 123 12.86 0.85 -1.48
C ALA A 123 13.98 1.84 -1.87
N GLY A 124 13.62 2.88 -2.65
CA GLY A 124 14.55 3.92 -3.03
C GLY A 124 15.42 3.62 -4.22
N ALA A 125 15.23 2.46 -4.86
CA ALA A 125 16.03 2.08 -6.03
C ALA A 125 15.11 1.89 -7.24
N VAL A 126 15.56 2.36 -8.40
CA VAL A 126 14.79 2.20 -9.63
C VAL A 126 14.74 0.72 -10.01
N ALA A 127 13.54 0.16 -10.07
CA ALA A 127 13.33 -1.24 -10.42
C ALA A 127 13.08 -1.43 -11.90
N GLY A 128 12.68 -0.36 -12.61
CA GLY A 128 12.46 -0.44 -14.06
C GLY A 128 11.33 0.44 -14.51
N THR A 129 10.96 0.27 -15.77
CA THR A 129 9.86 0.99 -16.39
C THR A 129 8.81 -0.03 -16.83
N MET A 130 7.54 0.28 -16.57
CA MET A 130 6.44 -0.59 -16.96
C MET A 130 5.34 0.24 -17.61
N LYS A 131 4.62 -0.40 -18.52
CA LYS A 131 3.50 0.24 -19.20
C LYS A 131 2.20 -0.39 -18.73
N THR A 132 1.22 0.44 -18.39
CA THR A 132 -0.09 -0.04 -18.01
C THR A 132 -0.80 -0.69 -19.19
N ASN A 133 -1.77 -1.57 -18.89
CA ASN A 133 -2.57 -2.21 -19.93
C ASN A 133 -3.73 -1.28 -20.36
N LEU A 134 -4.62 -1.80 -21.18
CA LEU A 134 -5.80 -1.04 -21.67
C LEU A 134 -6.71 -0.61 -20.52
N GLY A 135 -6.73 -1.38 -19.43
CA GLY A 135 -7.53 -1.03 -18.26
C GLY A 135 -6.82 -0.12 -17.28
N GLY A 136 -5.59 0.33 -17.60
CA GLY A 136 -4.83 1.19 -16.71
C GLY A 136 -4.19 0.46 -15.56
N LYS A 137 -4.06 -0.85 -15.61
CA LYS A 137 -3.52 -1.63 -14.50
C LYS A 137 -2.04 -1.91 -14.67
N LEU A 138 -1.32 -1.84 -13.56
CA LEU A 138 0.11 -2.10 -13.48
C LEU A 138 0.37 -2.99 -12.29
N SER A 139 1.07 -4.11 -12.50
CA SER A 139 1.31 -5.10 -11.44
C SER A 139 2.77 -5.15 -11.07
N LEU A 140 3.04 -5.20 -9.77
CA LEU A 140 4.36 -5.26 -9.19
C LEU A 140 4.48 -6.47 -8.28
N SER A 141 5.67 -7.10 -8.26
CA SER A 141 5.99 -8.11 -7.26
C SER A 141 6.87 -7.44 -6.21
N VAL A 142 6.46 -7.47 -4.96
CA VAL A 142 7.17 -6.79 -3.88
C VAL A 142 7.51 -7.80 -2.80
N GLU A 143 8.80 -7.81 -2.40
CA GLU A 143 9.28 -8.73 -1.36
C GLU A 143 9.04 -8.10 0.00
N LEU A 144 8.13 -8.67 0.75
CA LEU A 144 7.73 -8.17 2.07
C LEU A 144 8.10 -9.11 3.21
N GLU A 145 8.34 -10.37 2.91
CA GLU A 145 8.68 -11.34 3.94
C GLU A 145 10.02 -10.96 4.56
N GLY A 146 10.06 -10.89 5.88
CA GLY A 146 11.30 -10.62 6.58
C GLY A 146 11.73 -9.17 6.65
N VAL A 147 10.93 -8.25 6.09
CA VAL A 147 11.21 -6.81 6.20
C VAL A 147 10.07 -6.11 6.91
N ASP A 148 10.37 -4.95 7.51
CA ASP A 148 9.34 -4.20 8.26
C ASP A 148 8.34 -3.55 7.33
N SER A 149 8.82 -2.89 6.29
CA SER A 149 7.97 -2.24 5.31
C SER A 149 8.82 -1.84 4.10
N VAL A 150 8.15 -1.53 2.99
CA VAL A 150 8.81 -1.15 1.75
C VAL A 150 8.15 0.09 1.19
N ASP A 151 8.96 1.08 0.81
CA ASP A 151 8.48 2.29 0.17
C ASP A 151 8.40 2.09 -1.32
N ILE A 152 7.26 2.47 -1.91
CA ILE A 152 7.00 2.34 -3.34
C ILE A 152 6.72 3.71 -3.92
N LYS A 153 7.33 3.98 -5.07
CA LYS A 153 7.03 5.19 -5.83
C LYS A 153 6.87 4.84 -7.29
N VAL A 154 5.77 5.25 -7.88
CA VAL A 154 5.48 5.02 -9.30
C VAL A 154 5.30 6.39 -9.93
N SER A 155 6.13 6.70 -10.93
CA SER A 155 6.16 8.02 -11.54
C SER A 155 5.91 7.92 -13.03
N ARG A 156 5.02 8.76 -13.54
CA ARG A 156 4.74 8.82 -14.98
C ARG A 156 5.99 9.30 -15.71
N LYS A 157 6.31 8.64 -16.79
CA LYS A 157 7.45 9.01 -17.60
C LYS A 157 7.08 10.07 -18.65
#